data_3a75975025e743f94f27e018bfe9b7bc
#
_entry.id   3a75975025e743f94f27e018bfe9b7bc
#
_cell.length_a   1.000
_cell.length_b   1.000
_cell.length_c   1.000
_cell.angle_alpha   90.00
_cell.angle_beta   90.00
_cell.angle_gamma   90.00
#
_symmetry.space_group_name_H-M   'P 1'
#
loop_
_entity.id
_entity.type
_entity.pdbx_description
1 polymer ?
#
loop_
_entity_poly.entity_id
_entity_poly.type
_entity_poly.pdbx_seq_one_letter_code
_entity_poly.pdbx_strand_id
1 'polypeptide(L)'
;EGLRLGGSGLGKEYQDFQRFLLALHHRGAILAVCSKNDLPDVLAVFRGHGEMVLQEEHIACFQVGWGSKPDSIARIADTLGIDLDSIVFVDDSPVEVEAVKALLPEVIAIPYHRETVYGQFRCFNLRRNYAEGEQEKRNETYRTDRDRQLLREGSRSYSDFIASLEMQMDIHAALPLEAARICELTQRTNRCTNGKRYSLADVRRSMGQPDTFLYSVHLKDCFSDLGLIGAMEVVDGRLTLFSLSCRALGREVESHMATFLKQRHEVTGIDFV
;
A
#
# COMPACT_ATOMS: atom_id res chain seq x y z
N GLU A 1 -28.50 10.13 -15.18
CA GLU A 1 -29.41 9.25 -14.42
C GLU A 1 -29.01 9.33 -12.95
N GLY A 2 -30.00 9.60 -12.06
CA GLY A 2 -29.73 9.81 -10.63
C GLY A 2 -29.27 8.54 -9.92
N LEU A 3 -28.49 8.73 -8.85
CA LEU A 3 -27.99 7.67 -7.96
C LEU A 3 -29.21 6.89 -7.36
N ARG A 4 -29.18 5.57 -7.47
CA ARG A 4 -30.24 4.68 -6.94
C ARG A 4 -29.78 4.02 -5.65
N LEU A 5 -29.84 4.76 -4.54
CA LEU A 5 -29.64 4.24 -3.18
C LEU A 5 -30.89 4.52 -2.34
N GLY A 6 -31.27 3.59 -1.45
CA GLY A 6 -32.41 3.78 -0.55
C GLY A 6 -32.97 2.48 0.00
N GLY A 7 -33.85 2.60 1.01
CA GLY A 7 -34.40 1.46 1.76
C GLY A 7 -35.44 0.60 1.02
N SER A 8 -35.71 0.85 -0.28
CA SER A 8 -36.69 0.09 -1.08
C SER A 8 -36.25 -0.12 -2.51
N GLY A 9 -36.81 -1.15 -3.19
CA GLY A 9 -36.55 -1.46 -4.59
C GLY A 9 -35.07 -1.70 -4.91
N LEU A 10 -34.62 -1.21 -6.06
CA LEU A 10 -33.23 -1.35 -6.53
C LEU A 10 -32.22 -0.70 -5.59
N GLY A 11 -32.59 0.38 -4.92
CA GLY A 11 -31.70 1.05 -3.95
C GLY A 11 -31.33 0.15 -2.77
N LYS A 12 -32.26 -0.65 -2.28
CA LYS A 12 -32.02 -1.62 -1.22
C LYS A 12 -31.06 -2.73 -1.66
N GLU A 13 -31.15 -3.16 -2.91
CA GLU A 13 -30.27 -4.19 -3.45
C GLU A 13 -28.80 -3.75 -3.44
N TYR A 14 -28.53 -2.52 -3.85
CA TYR A 14 -27.18 -1.96 -3.80
C TYR A 14 -26.69 -1.76 -2.36
N GLN A 15 -27.57 -1.39 -1.42
CA GLN A 15 -27.21 -1.35 -0.01
C GLN A 15 -26.86 -2.73 0.55
N ASP A 16 -27.63 -3.77 0.20
CA ASP A 16 -27.35 -5.14 0.66
C ASP A 16 -26.05 -5.65 0.09
N PHE A 17 -25.71 -5.30 -1.15
CA PHE A 17 -24.41 -5.61 -1.74
C PHE A 17 -23.28 -4.86 -1.05
N GLN A 18 -23.46 -3.59 -0.71
CA GLN A 18 -22.47 -2.84 0.08
C GLN A 18 -22.25 -3.46 1.46
N ARG A 19 -23.31 -3.92 2.16
CA ARG A 19 -23.18 -4.64 3.44
C ARG A 19 -22.38 -5.93 3.30
N PHE A 20 -22.62 -6.65 2.20
CA PHE A 20 -21.85 -7.84 1.88
C PHE A 20 -20.36 -7.51 1.65
N LEU A 21 -20.05 -6.49 0.85
CA LEU A 21 -18.67 -6.06 0.64
C LEU A 21 -18.01 -5.59 1.93
N LEU A 22 -18.73 -4.87 2.79
CA LEU A 22 -18.24 -4.45 4.11
C LEU A 22 -17.92 -5.67 5.00
N ALA A 23 -18.75 -6.70 4.96
CA ALA A 23 -18.48 -7.96 5.67
C ALA A 23 -17.24 -8.68 5.13
N LEU A 24 -16.97 -8.64 3.81
CA LEU A 24 -15.74 -9.15 3.23
C LEU A 24 -14.53 -8.31 3.66
N HIS A 25 -14.68 -6.99 3.68
CA HIS A 25 -13.67 -6.06 4.16
C HIS A 25 -13.25 -6.38 5.60
N HIS A 26 -14.19 -6.58 6.51
CA HIS A 26 -13.91 -7.00 7.89
C HIS A 26 -13.25 -8.39 7.98
N ARG A 27 -13.30 -9.19 6.93
CA ARG A 27 -12.62 -10.49 6.81
C ARG A 27 -11.26 -10.42 6.13
N GLY A 28 -10.80 -9.25 5.74
CA GLY A 28 -9.48 -9.03 5.15
C GLY A 28 -9.47 -8.67 3.67
N ALA A 29 -10.62 -8.53 3.01
CA ALA A 29 -10.66 -8.05 1.64
C ALA A 29 -10.34 -6.55 1.59
N ILE A 30 -9.50 -6.15 0.64
CA ILE A 30 -9.23 -4.76 0.32
C ILE A 30 -10.28 -4.32 -0.70
N LEU A 31 -10.96 -3.20 -0.43
CA LEU A 31 -11.94 -2.64 -1.37
C LEU A 31 -11.32 -1.51 -2.17
N ALA A 32 -11.58 -1.51 -3.46
CA ALA A 32 -11.22 -0.43 -4.38
C ALA A 32 -12.42 -0.06 -5.26
N VAL A 33 -12.47 1.19 -5.68
CA VAL A 33 -13.48 1.69 -6.61
C VAL A 33 -12.86 1.86 -7.99
N CYS A 34 -13.49 1.24 -8.98
CA CYS A 34 -13.18 1.40 -10.40
C CYS A 34 -14.43 1.93 -11.10
N SER A 35 -14.48 3.22 -11.47
CA SER A 35 -15.71 3.83 -11.98
C SER A 35 -15.44 4.79 -13.15
N LYS A 36 -16.30 4.75 -14.17
CA LYS A 36 -16.38 5.75 -15.24
C LYS A 36 -17.27 6.89 -14.77
N ASN A 37 -16.67 7.87 -14.09
CA ASN A 37 -17.36 9.01 -13.53
C ASN A 37 -16.34 10.14 -13.23
N ASP A 38 -16.78 11.24 -12.66
CA ASP A 38 -15.93 12.30 -12.14
C ASP A 38 -15.63 12.05 -10.65
N LEU A 39 -14.36 12.11 -10.27
CA LEU A 39 -13.91 11.78 -8.91
C LEU A 39 -14.59 12.63 -7.82
N PRO A 40 -14.75 13.98 -7.99
CA PRO A 40 -15.45 14.78 -7.00
C PRO A 40 -16.88 14.31 -6.72
N ASP A 41 -17.61 13.89 -7.75
CA ASP A 41 -18.98 13.41 -7.61
C ASP A 41 -19.04 12.08 -6.86
N VAL A 42 -18.13 11.15 -7.17
CA VAL A 42 -18.02 9.88 -6.45
C VAL A 42 -17.70 10.13 -4.98
N LEU A 43 -16.72 10.97 -4.67
CA LEU A 43 -16.34 11.29 -3.29
C LEU A 43 -17.47 11.98 -2.53
N ALA A 44 -18.23 12.87 -3.19
CA ALA A 44 -19.39 13.53 -2.57
C ALA A 44 -20.45 12.50 -2.13
N VAL A 45 -20.66 11.45 -2.92
CA VAL A 45 -21.57 10.36 -2.57
C VAL A 45 -21.07 9.57 -1.36
N PHE A 46 -19.80 9.18 -1.35
CA PHE A 46 -19.21 8.44 -0.21
C PHE A 46 -19.21 9.25 1.09
N ARG A 47 -19.09 10.58 1.01
CA ARG A 47 -19.02 11.49 2.16
C ARG A 47 -20.37 11.97 2.67
N GLY A 48 -21.36 12.08 1.79
CA GLY A 48 -22.59 12.83 2.12
C GLY A 48 -23.90 12.12 1.90
N HIS A 49 -23.94 10.96 1.22
CA HIS A 49 -25.19 10.27 0.95
C HIS A 49 -25.61 9.37 2.13
N GLY A 50 -26.66 9.75 2.86
CA GLY A 50 -27.10 9.07 4.09
C GLY A 50 -27.47 7.59 3.95
N GLU A 51 -27.70 7.11 2.72
CA GLU A 51 -28.04 5.72 2.42
C GLU A 51 -26.82 4.87 1.99
N MET A 52 -25.61 5.48 1.94
CA MET A 52 -24.36 4.75 1.70
C MET A 52 -23.96 3.93 2.92
N VAL A 53 -23.70 2.63 2.70
CA VAL A 53 -23.17 1.71 3.73
C VAL A 53 -21.65 1.74 3.75
N LEU A 54 -21.03 1.70 2.55
CA LEU A 54 -19.59 1.86 2.42
C LEU A 54 -19.24 3.35 2.56
N GLN A 55 -18.30 3.64 3.42
CA GLN A 55 -17.73 4.97 3.62
C GLN A 55 -16.38 5.09 2.91
N GLU A 56 -15.91 6.30 2.69
CA GLU A 56 -14.60 6.55 2.05
C GLU A 56 -13.46 5.81 2.76
N GLU A 57 -13.53 5.67 4.07
CA GLU A 57 -12.54 4.98 4.90
C GLU A 57 -12.43 3.47 4.65
N HIS A 58 -13.46 2.85 4.07
CA HIS A 58 -13.43 1.44 3.69
C HIS A 58 -12.71 1.20 2.36
N ILE A 59 -12.43 2.26 1.59
CA ILE A 59 -11.90 2.17 0.22
C ILE A 59 -10.41 2.52 0.21
N ALA A 60 -9.60 1.55 -0.16
CA ALA A 60 -8.14 1.70 -0.24
C ALA A 60 -7.69 2.52 -1.46
N CYS A 61 -8.40 2.39 -2.59
CA CYS A 61 -8.03 3.04 -3.85
C CYS A 61 -9.27 3.45 -4.65
N PHE A 62 -9.27 4.67 -5.18
CA PHE A 62 -10.28 5.16 -6.12
C PHE A 62 -9.63 5.37 -7.49
N GLN A 63 -9.97 4.51 -8.45
CA GLN A 63 -9.67 4.72 -9.86
C GLN A 63 -10.94 5.16 -10.57
N VAL A 64 -11.16 6.46 -10.57
CA VAL A 64 -12.35 7.11 -11.14
C VAL A 64 -11.92 7.99 -12.30
N GLY A 65 -12.53 7.77 -13.45
CA GLY A 65 -12.25 8.52 -14.68
C GLY A 65 -12.81 7.81 -15.91
N TRP A 66 -12.76 8.46 -17.04
CA TRP A 66 -13.38 8.02 -18.29
C TRP A 66 -12.52 7.05 -19.13
N GLY A 67 -11.39 6.57 -18.57
CA GLY A 67 -10.54 5.58 -19.20
C GLY A 67 -11.14 4.17 -19.24
N SER A 68 -10.40 3.21 -19.82
CA SER A 68 -10.84 1.81 -19.85
C SER A 68 -10.80 1.18 -18.44
N LYS A 69 -11.70 0.24 -18.19
CA LYS A 69 -11.72 -0.52 -16.93
C LYS A 69 -10.45 -1.39 -16.75
N PRO A 70 -9.96 -2.09 -17.78
CA PRO A 70 -8.70 -2.83 -17.68
C PRO A 70 -7.52 -1.96 -17.25
N ASP A 71 -7.33 -0.77 -17.85
CA ASP A 71 -6.25 0.15 -17.47
C ASP A 71 -6.42 0.64 -16.03
N SER A 72 -7.65 0.88 -15.61
CA SER A 72 -7.96 1.31 -14.24
C SER A 72 -7.67 0.22 -13.23
N ILE A 73 -7.98 -1.05 -13.55
CA ILE A 73 -7.67 -2.21 -12.70
C ILE A 73 -6.16 -2.43 -12.62
N ALA A 74 -5.42 -2.31 -13.72
CA ALA A 74 -3.97 -2.40 -13.70
C ALA A 74 -3.35 -1.32 -12.79
N ARG A 75 -3.85 -0.08 -12.85
CA ARG A 75 -3.42 0.99 -11.93
C ARG A 75 -3.78 0.72 -10.47
N ILE A 76 -4.92 0.08 -10.19
CA ILE A 76 -5.27 -0.36 -8.83
C ILE A 76 -4.26 -1.39 -8.34
N ALA A 77 -3.93 -2.40 -9.16
CA ALA A 77 -2.93 -3.42 -8.84
C ALA A 77 -1.57 -2.79 -8.48
N ASP A 78 -1.09 -1.89 -9.35
CA ASP A 78 0.17 -1.16 -9.14
C ASP A 78 0.14 -0.31 -7.85
N THR A 79 -0.94 0.44 -7.63
CA THR A 79 -1.11 1.30 -6.45
C THR A 79 -1.13 0.50 -5.15
N LEU A 80 -1.80 -0.64 -5.14
CA LEU A 80 -1.93 -1.49 -3.98
C LEU A 80 -0.77 -2.49 -3.82
N GLY A 81 0.12 -2.61 -4.83
CA GLY A 81 1.23 -3.56 -4.85
C GLY A 81 0.75 -5.00 -4.77
N ILE A 82 -0.31 -5.35 -5.50
CA ILE A 82 -0.91 -6.70 -5.56
C ILE A 82 -0.90 -7.23 -7.00
N ASP A 83 -0.89 -8.54 -7.14
CA ASP A 83 -0.96 -9.19 -8.44
C ASP A 83 -2.39 -9.19 -8.99
N LEU A 84 -2.54 -9.19 -10.32
CA LEU A 84 -3.85 -9.15 -11.00
C LEU A 84 -4.72 -10.37 -10.67
N ASP A 85 -4.12 -11.53 -10.43
CA ASP A 85 -4.82 -12.78 -10.05
C ASP A 85 -5.45 -12.71 -8.63
N SER A 86 -5.06 -11.72 -7.84
CA SER A 86 -5.64 -11.44 -6.52
C SER A 86 -6.85 -10.50 -6.58
N ILE A 87 -7.26 -10.04 -7.77
CA ILE A 87 -8.33 -9.08 -7.96
C ILE A 87 -9.62 -9.76 -8.41
N VAL A 88 -10.70 -9.39 -7.73
CA VAL A 88 -12.07 -9.68 -8.16
C VAL A 88 -12.73 -8.37 -8.60
N PHE A 89 -13.08 -8.26 -9.86
CA PHE A 89 -13.77 -7.11 -10.45
C PHE A 89 -15.26 -7.42 -10.58
N VAL A 90 -16.11 -6.52 -10.12
CA VAL A 90 -17.58 -6.63 -10.23
C VAL A 90 -18.12 -5.39 -10.90
N ASP A 91 -18.89 -5.58 -11.95
CA ASP A 91 -19.53 -4.48 -12.69
C ASP A 91 -20.90 -4.91 -13.24
N ASP A 92 -21.83 -3.99 -13.35
CA ASP A 92 -23.16 -4.22 -13.89
C ASP A 92 -23.21 -4.12 -15.42
N SER A 93 -22.17 -3.61 -16.05
CA SER A 93 -22.02 -3.55 -17.50
C SER A 93 -21.39 -4.83 -18.05
N PRO A 94 -22.13 -5.65 -18.83
CA PRO A 94 -21.57 -6.83 -19.48
C PRO A 94 -20.38 -6.49 -20.40
N VAL A 95 -20.40 -5.33 -21.04
CA VAL A 95 -19.34 -4.87 -21.95
C VAL A 95 -18.03 -4.65 -21.18
N GLU A 96 -18.10 -4.02 -20.01
CA GLU A 96 -16.92 -3.78 -19.17
C GLU A 96 -16.37 -5.10 -18.60
N VAL A 97 -17.25 -6.00 -18.17
CA VAL A 97 -16.85 -7.32 -17.67
C VAL A 97 -16.13 -8.13 -18.75
N GLU A 98 -16.69 -8.17 -19.97
CA GLU A 98 -16.07 -8.91 -21.09
C GLU A 98 -14.75 -8.24 -21.55
N ALA A 99 -14.65 -6.91 -21.51
CA ALA A 99 -13.40 -6.22 -21.80
C ALA A 99 -12.31 -6.58 -20.79
N VAL A 100 -12.65 -6.67 -19.50
CA VAL A 100 -11.68 -7.08 -18.46
C VAL A 100 -11.28 -8.54 -18.66
N LYS A 101 -12.21 -9.47 -18.90
CA LYS A 101 -11.87 -10.87 -19.17
C LYS A 101 -10.96 -11.05 -20.38
N ALA A 102 -11.15 -10.23 -21.43
CA ALA A 102 -10.38 -10.33 -22.65
C ALA A 102 -8.96 -9.77 -22.51
N LEU A 103 -8.78 -8.68 -21.76
CA LEU A 103 -7.53 -7.94 -21.66
C LEU A 103 -6.73 -8.24 -20.39
N LEU A 104 -7.39 -8.71 -19.33
CA LEU A 104 -6.78 -9.09 -18.05
C LEU A 104 -7.32 -10.47 -17.62
N PRO A 105 -6.94 -11.55 -18.29
CA PRO A 105 -7.48 -12.89 -18.04
C PRO A 105 -7.16 -13.42 -16.63
N GLU A 106 -6.17 -12.84 -15.94
CA GLU A 106 -5.82 -13.16 -14.55
C GLU A 106 -6.88 -12.63 -13.56
N VAL A 107 -7.57 -11.54 -13.91
CA VAL A 107 -8.59 -10.91 -13.06
C VAL A 107 -9.88 -11.72 -13.11
N ILE A 108 -10.45 -12.01 -11.95
CA ILE A 108 -11.76 -12.65 -11.88
C ILE A 108 -12.85 -11.59 -12.08
N ALA A 109 -13.39 -11.47 -13.28
CA ALA A 109 -14.44 -10.52 -13.62
C ALA A 109 -15.83 -11.13 -13.52
N ILE A 110 -16.68 -10.57 -12.64
CA ILE A 110 -18.01 -11.03 -12.26
C ILE A 110 -19.05 -10.01 -12.72
N PRO A 111 -20.03 -10.39 -13.56
CA PRO A 111 -21.16 -9.53 -13.85
C PRO A 111 -22.05 -9.41 -12.60
N TYR A 112 -22.42 -8.18 -12.27
CA TYR A 112 -23.35 -7.95 -11.17
C TYR A 112 -24.76 -8.36 -11.58
N HIS A 113 -25.23 -9.46 -11.00
CA HIS A 113 -26.63 -9.86 -11.05
C HIS A 113 -27.06 -10.20 -9.62
N ARG A 114 -28.10 -9.55 -9.13
CA ARG A 114 -28.60 -9.69 -7.76
C ARG A 114 -28.72 -11.14 -7.29
N GLU A 115 -29.24 -12.01 -8.16
CA GLU A 115 -29.54 -13.39 -7.79
C GLU A 115 -28.30 -14.29 -7.71
N THR A 116 -27.25 -13.95 -8.43
CA THR A 116 -26.09 -14.85 -8.61
C THR A 116 -24.79 -14.32 -8.03
N VAL A 117 -24.62 -13.00 -7.85
CA VAL A 117 -23.37 -12.38 -7.42
C VAL A 117 -22.85 -12.96 -6.10
N TYR A 118 -23.69 -13.13 -5.10
CA TYR A 118 -23.29 -13.67 -3.80
C TYR A 118 -22.81 -15.12 -3.88
N GLY A 119 -23.41 -15.93 -4.78
CA GLY A 119 -23.02 -17.31 -5.01
C GLY A 119 -21.61 -17.43 -5.59
N GLN A 120 -21.22 -16.51 -6.46
CA GLN A 120 -19.92 -16.50 -7.10
C GLN A 120 -18.78 -16.23 -6.08
N PHE A 121 -19.04 -15.44 -5.04
CA PHE A 121 -18.07 -15.19 -3.97
C PHE A 121 -17.83 -16.39 -3.04
N ARG A 122 -18.68 -17.43 -3.04
CA ARG A 122 -18.47 -18.65 -2.23
C ARG A 122 -17.24 -19.45 -2.67
N CYS A 123 -16.79 -19.28 -3.91
CA CYS A 123 -15.60 -19.94 -4.44
C CYS A 123 -14.28 -19.34 -3.91
N PHE A 124 -14.33 -18.14 -3.34
CA PHE A 124 -13.14 -17.46 -2.83
C PHE A 124 -12.89 -17.87 -1.38
N ASN A 125 -11.73 -18.49 -1.15
CA ASN A 125 -11.29 -18.84 0.18
C ASN A 125 -10.68 -17.62 0.89
N LEU A 126 -11.53 -16.70 1.32
CA LEU A 126 -11.11 -15.54 2.13
C LEU A 126 -10.72 -16.04 3.53
N ARG A 127 -9.51 -16.60 3.65
CA ARG A 127 -8.95 -16.95 4.93
C ARG A 127 -8.52 -15.68 5.64
N ARG A 128 -8.86 -15.59 6.92
CA ARG A 128 -8.34 -14.57 7.84
C ARG A 128 -6.86 -14.88 8.11
N ASN A 129 -5.97 -14.39 7.25
CA ASN A 129 -4.53 -14.65 7.35
C ASN A 129 -3.79 -13.58 8.17
N TYR A 130 -4.51 -12.65 8.80
CA TYR A 130 -3.91 -11.54 9.53
C TYR A 130 -4.25 -11.60 11.00
N ALA A 131 -3.28 -11.24 11.85
CA ALA A 131 -3.51 -11.01 13.26
C ALA A 131 -4.51 -9.85 13.46
N GLU A 132 -5.22 -9.87 14.59
CA GLU A 132 -6.17 -8.82 14.94
C GLU A 132 -5.48 -7.44 14.92
N GLY A 133 -6.03 -6.47 14.18
CA GLY A 133 -5.46 -5.12 14.01
C GLY A 133 -4.44 -4.94 12.85
N GLU A 134 -3.94 -6.00 12.21
CA GLU A 134 -3.05 -5.86 11.05
C GLU A 134 -3.78 -5.33 9.81
N GLN A 135 -5.04 -5.65 9.68
CA GLN A 135 -5.86 -5.21 8.56
C GLN A 135 -6.16 -3.71 8.63
N GLU A 136 -6.52 -3.20 9.81
CA GLU A 136 -6.73 -1.76 10.01
C GLU A 136 -5.46 -0.98 9.68
N LYS A 137 -4.29 -1.44 10.15
CA LYS A 137 -2.99 -0.83 9.80
C LYS A 137 -2.71 -0.85 8.31
N ARG A 138 -3.09 -1.93 7.61
CA ARG A 138 -2.91 -2.05 6.17
C ARG A 138 -3.82 -1.10 5.40
N ASN A 139 -5.09 -1.01 5.79
CA ASN A 139 -6.04 -0.06 5.21
C ASN A 139 -5.62 1.39 5.47
N GLU A 140 -5.15 1.70 6.68
CA GLU A 140 -4.58 3.00 7.02
C GLU A 140 -3.36 3.33 6.15
N THR A 141 -2.49 2.36 5.90
CA THR A 141 -1.34 2.54 4.99
C THR A 141 -1.79 2.93 3.59
N TYR A 142 -2.78 2.24 3.02
CA TYR A 142 -3.29 2.57 1.67
C TYR A 142 -3.96 3.94 1.62
N ARG A 143 -4.71 4.31 2.67
CA ARG A 143 -5.30 5.66 2.77
C ARG A 143 -4.23 6.74 2.79
N THR A 144 -3.25 6.60 3.64
CA THR A 144 -2.16 7.58 3.77
C THR A 144 -1.32 7.65 2.51
N ASP A 145 -1.10 6.56 1.79
CA ASP A 145 -0.40 6.57 0.49
C ASP A 145 -1.22 7.27 -0.59
N ARG A 146 -2.54 7.09 -0.61
CA ARG A 146 -3.45 7.87 -1.47
C ARG A 146 -3.39 9.36 -1.18
N ASP A 147 -3.45 9.75 0.10
CA ASP A 147 -3.43 11.15 0.50
C ASP A 147 -2.08 11.81 0.15
N ARG A 148 -0.97 11.07 0.24
CA ARG A 148 0.34 11.48 -0.26
C ARG A 148 0.35 11.67 -1.77
N GLN A 149 -0.30 10.78 -2.51
CA GLN A 149 -0.40 10.91 -3.97
C GLN A 149 -1.20 12.15 -4.35
N LEU A 150 -2.33 12.42 -3.72
CA LEU A 150 -3.12 13.63 -3.93
C LEU A 150 -2.33 14.91 -3.61
N LEU A 151 -1.55 14.90 -2.52
CA LEU A 151 -0.66 16.00 -2.17
C LEU A 151 0.41 16.21 -3.26
N ARG A 152 0.99 15.12 -3.78
CA ARG A 152 1.97 15.16 -4.87
C ARG A 152 1.39 15.76 -6.15
N GLU A 153 0.20 15.31 -6.55
CA GLU A 153 -0.50 15.80 -7.75
C GLU A 153 -0.92 17.27 -7.62
N GLY A 154 -1.25 17.73 -6.41
CA GLY A 154 -1.58 19.12 -6.10
C GLY A 154 -0.38 20.05 -5.91
N SER A 155 0.83 19.52 -5.79
CA SER A 155 2.04 20.28 -5.54
C SER A 155 2.59 20.90 -6.83
N ARG A 156 3.11 22.15 -6.75
CA ARG A 156 3.65 22.88 -7.91
C ARG A 156 4.98 22.33 -8.39
N SER A 157 5.75 21.74 -7.49
CA SER A 157 7.05 21.12 -7.77
C SER A 157 7.28 19.92 -6.85
N TYR A 158 8.26 19.08 -7.21
CA TYR A 158 8.69 17.99 -6.36
C TYR A 158 9.24 18.49 -5.00
N SER A 159 9.96 19.59 -4.99
CA SER A 159 10.48 20.21 -3.78
C SER A 159 9.35 20.69 -2.85
N ASP A 160 8.28 21.29 -3.40
CA ASP A 160 7.11 21.69 -2.63
C ASP A 160 6.40 20.47 -2.02
N PHE A 161 6.28 19.39 -2.78
CA PHE A 161 5.73 18.14 -2.29
C PHE A 161 6.54 17.59 -1.11
N ILE A 162 7.88 17.48 -1.25
CA ILE A 162 8.76 16.99 -0.18
C ILE A 162 8.66 17.86 1.07
N ALA A 163 8.65 19.19 0.91
CA ALA A 163 8.49 20.12 2.03
C ALA A 163 7.13 19.95 2.74
N SER A 164 6.06 19.73 1.97
CA SER A 164 4.70 19.55 2.51
C SER A 164 4.50 18.24 3.26
N LEU A 165 5.38 17.26 3.09
CA LEU A 165 5.33 16.00 3.86
C LEU A 165 5.77 16.18 5.33
N GLU A 166 6.46 17.28 5.67
CA GLU A 166 6.98 17.56 7.03
C GLU A 166 7.70 16.36 7.65
N MET A 167 8.56 15.72 6.84
CA MET A 167 9.21 14.47 7.23
C MET A 167 10.13 14.64 8.43
N GLN A 168 10.03 13.70 9.35
CA GLN A 168 10.93 13.53 10.48
C GLN A 168 11.63 12.19 10.34
N MET A 169 12.95 12.21 10.19
CA MET A 169 13.78 11.02 10.06
C MET A 169 14.70 10.91 11.27
N ASP A 170 14.71 9.74 11.89
CA ASP A 170 15.62 9.38 12.96
C ASP A 170 16.51 8.22 12.52
N ILE A 171 17.84 8.40 12.66
CA ILE A 171 18.84 7.39 12.38
C ILE A 171 19.67 7.17 13.63
N HIS A 172 19.59 5.96 14.19
CA HIS A 172 20.30 5.59 15.40
C HIS A 172 20.93 4.20 15.32
N ALA A 173 21.82 3.88 16.24
CA ALA A 173 22.36 2.52 16.38
C ALA A 173 21.22 1.55 16.65
N ALA A 174 21.16 0.47 15.89
CA ALA A 174 20.06 -0.48 15.95
C ALA A 174 19.87 -1.08 17.36
N LEU A 175 18.62 -1.07 17.83
CA LEU A 175 18.26 -1.59 19.15
C LEU A 175 17.92 -3.09 19.07
N PRO A 176 18.18 -3.87 20.13
CA PRO A 176 17.86 -5.32 20.14
C PRO A 176 16.40 -5.65 19.82
N LEU A 177 15.46 -4.78 20.21
CA LEU A 177 14.03 -4.96 19.93
C LEU A 177 13.69 -4.79 18.43
N GLU A 178 14.54 -4.12 17.67
CA GLU A 178 14.36 -3.86 16.23
C GLU A 178 14.88 -5.00 15.34
N ALA A 179 15.63 -5.94 15.92
CA ALA A 179 16.31 -6.99 15.17
C ALA A 179 15.37 -7.80 14.26
N ALA A 180 14.18 -8.12 14.74
CA ALA A 180 13.18 -8.86 13.94
C ALA A 180 12.69 -8.03 12.75
N ARG A 181 12.49 -6.73 12.95
CA ARG A 181 12.03 -5.83 11.89
C ARG A 181 13.12 -5.56 10.86
N ILE A 182 14.39 -5.42 11.27
CA ILE A 182 15.54 -5.31 10.36
C ILE A 182 15.65 -6.59 9.52
N CYS A 183 15.57 -7.76 10.12
CA CYS A 183 15.57 -9.03 9.41
C CYS A 183 14.45 -9.06 8.34
N GLU A 184 13.21 -8.78 8.72
CA GLU A 184 12.07 -8.73 7.80
C GLU A 184 12.30 -7.73 6.66
N LEU A 185 12.81 -6.53 6.96
CA LEU A 185 13.11 -5.50 5.97
C LEU A 185 14.08 -6.03 4.91
N THR A 186 15.19 -6.65 5.32
CA THR A 186 16.18 -7.18 4.37
C THR A 186 15.62 -8.29 3.49
N GLN A 187 14.68 -9.10 3.99
CA GLN A 187 14.04 -10.18 3.22
C GLN A 187 13.05 -9.66 2.18
N ARG A 188 12.37 -8.54 2.46
CA ARG A 188 11.28 -8.01 1.60
C ARG A 188 11.72 -6.92 0.64
N THR A 189 12.89 -6.31 0.84
CA THR A 189 13.35 -5.19 0.02
C THR A 189 14.02 -5.68 -1.26
N ASN A 190 13.49 -5.29 -2.42
CA ASN A 190 14.00 -5.71 -3.72
C ASN A 190 14.54 -4.56 -4.59
N ARG A 191 14.16 -3.30 -4.31
CA ARG A 191 14.50 -2.16 -5.18
C ARG A 191 15.67 -1.33 -4.67
N CYS A 192 15.64 -0.92 -3.41
CA CYS A 192 16.68 -0.09 -2.81
C CYS A 192 17.45 -0.90 -1.76
N THR A 193 18.34 -1.75 -2.23
CA THR A 193 19.15 -2.66 -1.41
C THR A 193 20.45 -3.02 -2.12
N ASN A 194 21.49 -3.32 -1.35
CA ASN A 194 22.71 -3.93 -1.88
C ASN A 194 22.59 -5.47 -2.09
N GLY A 195 21.41 -6.03 -1.93
CA GLY A 195 21.09 -7.45 -2.14
C GLY A 195 21.23 -8.33 -0.91
N LYS A 196 21.88 -7.86 0.15
CA LYS A 196 22.17 -8.66 1.34
C LYS A 196 20.90 -9.00 2.13
N ARG A 197 20.75 -10.28 2.50
CA ARG A 197 19.62 -10.81 3.27
C ARG A 197 20.12 -11.30 4.62
N TYR A 198 19.59 -10.76 5.72
CA TYR A 198 19.96 -11.15 7.06
C TYR A 198 18.92 -12.07 7.70
N SER A 199 19.38 -13.15 8.31
CA SER A 199 18.60 -13.88 9.31
C SER A 199 18.55 -13.09 10.62
N LEU A 200 17.61 -13.42 11.51
CA LEU A 200 17.58 -12.83 12.84
C LEU A 200 18.87 -13.06 13.63
N ALA A 201 19.54 -14.21 13.43
CA ALA A 201 20.81 -14.52 14.05
C ALA A 201 21.95 -13.63 13.51
N ASP A 202 21.94 -13.32 12.22
CA ASP A 202 22.92 -12.39 11.62
C ASP A 202 22.76 -10.99 12.17
N VAL A 203 21.54 -10.46 12.21
CA VAL A 203 21.27 -9.13 12.78
C VAL A 203 21.74 -9.03 14.23
N ARG A 204 21.44 -10.04 15.07
CA ARG A 204 21.89 -10.07 16.47
C ARG A 204 23.40 -10.19 16.60
N ARG A 205 24.04 -10.91 15.71
CA ARG A 205 25.50 -11.03 15.67
C ARG A 205 26.15 -9.68 15.35
N SER A 206 25.65 -8.97 14.34
CA SER A 206 26.10 -7.64 13.96
C SER A 206 26.01 -6.63 15.11
N MET A 207 24.95 -6.67 15.90
CA MET A 207 24.78 -5.79 17.06
C MET A 207 25.80 -6.02 18.17
N GLY A 208 26.42 -7.19 18.23
CA GLY A 208 27.36 -7.58 19.30
C GLY A 208 28.82 -7.57 18.88
N GLN A 209 29.17 -7.26 17.64
CA GLN A 209 30.55 -7.28 17.15
C GLN A 209 31.22 -5.94 17.30
N PRO A 210 32.50 -5.88 17.77
CA PRO A 210 33.34 -4.69 17.71
C PRO A 210 33.51 -4.31 16.21
N ASP A 211 33.72 -3.03 15.94
CA ASP A 211 33.92 -2.45 14.60
C ASP A 211 32.77 -2.70 13.59
N THR A 212 31.59 -3.11 14.08
CA THR A 212 30.37 -3.25 13.31
C THR A 212 29.34 -2.21 13.77
N PHE A 213 28.92 -1.36 12.84
CA PHE A 213 27.95 -0.30 13.10
C PHE A 213 26.67 -0.58 12.33
N LEU A 214 25.67 -1.13 13.01
CA LEU A 214 24.35 -1.36 12.46
C LEU A 214 23.40 -0.22 12.86
N TYR A 215 22.76 0.40 11.88
CA TYR A 215 21.85 1.52 12.06
C TYR A 215 20.44 1.18 11.64
N SER A 216 19.46 1.64 12.42
CA SER A 216 18.04 1.69 12.09
C SER A 216 17.66 3.07 11.58
N VAL A 217 16.78 3.12 10.59
CA VAL A 217 16.23 4.36 10.03
C VAL A 217 14.72 4.34 10.21
N HIS A 218 14.20 5.30 10.96
CA HIS A 218 12.79 5.54 11.18
C HIS A 218 12.34 6.78 10.42
N LEU A 219 11.12 6.74 9.90
CA LEU A 219 10.52 7.84 9.16
C LEU A 219 9.09 8.07 9.63
N LYS A 220 8.75 9.32 9.85
CA LYS A 220 7.41 9.81 10.07
C LYS A 220 7.14 10.97 9.12
N ASP A 221 5.92 11.10 8.63
CA ASP A 221 5.48 12.27 7.88
C ASP A 221 4.16 12.82 8.44
N CYS A 222 3.61 13.89 7.83
CA CYS A 222 2.35 14.50 8.28
C CYS A 222 1.14 13.56 8.22
N PHE A 223 1.21 12.47 7.48
CA PHE A 223 0.10 11.51 7.32
C PHE A 223 0.20 10.32 8.27
N SER A 224 1.42 9.81 8.54
CA SER A 224 1.61 8.63 9.39
C SER A 224 3.03 8.45 9.90
N ASP A 225 3.16 7.61 10.91
CA ASP A 225 4.42 7.03 11.33
C ASP A 225 4.66 5.74 10.51
N LEU A 226 5.67 5.78 9.63
CA LEU A 226 6.07 4.64 8.80
C LEU A 226 6.93 3.63 9.57
N GLY A 227 7.39 4.00 10.78
CA GLY A 227 8.23 3.17 11.64
C GLY A 227 9.61 2.93 11.03
N LEU A 228 10.18 1.77 11.32
CA LEU A 228 11.48 1.35 10.78
C LEU A 228 11.33 1.04 9.28
N ILE A 229 11.95 1.90 8.46
CA ILE A 229 11.90 1.86 6.99
C ILE A 229 13.25 1.55 6.35
N GLY A 230 14.34 1.65 7.07
CA GLY A 230 15.68 1.42 6.54
C GLY A 230 16.62 0.79 7.55
N ALA A 231 17.65 0.13 7.05
CA ALA A 231 18.80 -0.37 7.83
C ALA A 231 20.10 -0.23 7.03
N MET A 232 21.18 0.09 7.72
CA MET A 232 22.53 0.22 7.18
C MET A 232 23.51 -0.43 8.11
N GLU A 233 24.53 -1.11 7.55
CA GLU A 233 25.62 -1.66 8.32
C GLU A 233 26.97 -1.29 7.70
N VAL A 234 27.89 -0.84 8.54
CA VAL A 234 29.28 -0.58 8.18
C VAL A 234 30.20 -1.48 9.01
N VAL A 235 31.06 -2.23 8.33
CA VAL A 235 32.09 -3.09 8.94
C VAL A 235 33.42 -2.72 8.33
N ASP A 236 34.41 -2.40 9.13
CA ASP A 236 35.78 -2.04 8.68
C ASP A 236 35.79 -0.99 7.55
N GLY A 237 34.96 0.03 7.65
CA GLY A 237 34.81 1.07 6.63
C GLY A 237 34.09 0.63 5.33
N ARG A 238 33.50 -0.53 5.27
CA ARG A 238 32.72 -1.01 4.13
C ARG A 238 31.23 -1.02 4.46
N LEU A 239 30.41 -0.51 3.55
CA LEU A 239 28.94 -0.62 3.65
C LEU A 239 28.52 -2.04 3.27
N THR A 240 28.23 -2.86 4.26
CA THR A 240 27.90 -4.29 4.11
C THR A 240 26.41 -4.56 4.02
N LEU A 241 25.57 -3.68 4.56
CA LEU A 241 24.13 -3.71 4.42
C LEU A 241 23.62 -2.31 4.06
N PHE A 242 22.78 -2.26 3.04
CA PHE A 242 21.91 -1.13 2.74
C PHE A 242 20.56 -1.66 2.33
N SER A 243 19.51 -1.28 3.06
CA SER A 243 18.15 -1.71 2.75
C SER A 243 17.17 -0.60 3.09
N LEU A 244 16.34 -0.19 2.12
CA LEU A 244 15.32 0.84 2.29
C LEU A 244 13.99 0.35 1.74
N SER A 245 12.96 0.39 2.55
CA SER A 245 11.58 0.01 2.19
C SER A 245 11.09 0.80 0.98
N CYS A 246 10.37 0.12 0.08
CA CYS A 246 9.74 0.77 -1.07
C CYS A 246 8.77 1.91 -0.67
N ARG A 247 8.19 1.85 0.53
CA ARG A 247 7.33 2.91 1.07
C ARG A 247 8.03 4.25 1.26
N ALA A 248 9.35 4.25 1.40
CA ALA A 248 10.15 5.46 1.59
C ALA A 248 10.80 5.97 0.30
N LEU A 249 10.69 5.24 -0.81
CA LEU A 249 11.27 5.63 -2.09
C LEU A 249 10.62 6.91 -2.65
N GLY A 250 11.42 7.69 -3.37
CA GLY A 250 10.96 8.96 -3.94
C GLY A 250 10.69 10.04 -2.89
N ARG A 251 11.40 10.02 -1.75
CA ARG A 251 11.33 11.02 -0.67
C ARG A 251 12.70 11.48 -0.19
N GLU A 252 13.72 11.26 -1.01
CA GLU A 252 15.14 11.64 -0.73
C GLU A 252 15.73 10.98 0.52
N VAL A 253 15.06 9.97 1.10
CA VAL A 253 15.52 9.26 2.31
C VAL A 253 16.87 8.59 2.07
N GLU A 254 17.06 7.96 0.89
CA GLU A 254 18.31 7.34 0.47
C GLU A 254 19.49 8.31 0.47
N SER A 255 19.27 9.55 0.04
CA SER A 255 20.29 10.60 0.03
C SER A 255 20.69 11.03 1.44
N HIS A 256 19.72 11.11 2.34
CA HIS A 256 19.97 11.43 3.75
C HIS A 256 20.68 10.29 4.47
N MET A 257 20.32 9.03 4.20
CA MET A 257 21.03 7.85 4.71
C MET A 257 22.51 7.85 4.27
N ALA A 258 22.76 8.12 2.99
CA ALA A 258 24.12 8.20 2.46
C ALA A 258 24.91 9.37 3.08
N THR A 259 24.28 10.52 3.29
CA THR A 259 24.90 11.68 3.93
C THR A 259 25.26 11.38 5.39
N PHE A 260 24.36 10.75 6.13
CA PHE A 260 24.62 10.32 7.51
C PHE A 260 25.84 9.40 7.61
N LEU A 261 25.95 8.41 6.71
CA LEU A 261 27.12 7.51 6.69
C LEU A 261 28.42 8.25 6.40
N LYS A 262 28.44 9.14 5.40
CA LYS A 262 29.63 9.95 5.05
C LYS A 262 30.10 10.87 6.18
N GLN A 263 29.19 11.33 7.03
CA GLN A 263 29.55 12.19 8.18
C GLN A 263 30.13 11.41 9.35
N ARG A 264 29.83 10.11 9.48
CA ARG A 264 30.22 9.29 10.64
C ARG A 264 31.29 8.25 10.35
N HIS A 265 31.43 7.85 9.09
CA HIS A 265 32.33 6.79 8.67
C HIS A 265 33.08 7.19 7.40
N GLU A 266 34.38 6.85 7.35
CA GLU A 266 35.11 6.84 6.10
C GLU A 266 34.72 5.56 5.31
N VAL A 267 33.68 5.66 4.49
CA VAL A 267 33.20 4.52 3.70
C VAL A 267 34.06 4.36 2.46
N THR A 268 34.86 3.31 2.41
CA THR A 268 35.83 3.00 1.34
C THR A 268 35.26 2.11 0.25
N GLY A 269 34.10 1.46 0.46
CA GLY A 269 33.46 0.59 -0.52
C GLY A 269 32.08 0.12 -0.10
N ILE A 270 31.37 -0.47 -1.06
CA ILE A 270 30.03 -1.06 -0.88
C ILE A 270 30.10 -2.51 -1.31
N ASP A 271 29.59 -3.41 -0.48
CA ASP A 271 29.45 -4.83 -0.82
C ASP A 271 28.10 -5.06 -1.51
N PHE A 272 28.14 -5.61 -2.73
CA PHE A 272 26.96 -6.06 -3.47
C PHE A 272 26.90 -7.59 -3.44
N VAL A 273 25.68 -8.13 -3.36
CA VAL A 273 25.37 -9.58 -3.36
C VAL A 273 24.47 -9.93 -4.53
#